data_1f8d188b70e877ed715469ab2e1c72cc
#
_entry.id   1f8d188b70e877ed715469ab2e1c72cc
#
_cell.length_a   1.000
_cell.length_b   1.000
_cell.length_c   1.000
_cell.angle_alpha   90.00
_cell.angle_beta   90.00
_cell.angle_gamma   90.00
#
_symmetry.space_group_name_H-M   'P 1'
#
loop_
_entity.id
_entity.type
_entity.pdbx_description
1 polymer ?
#
loop_
_entity_poly.entity_id
_entity_poly.type
_entity_poly.pdbx_seq_one_letter_code
_entity_poly.pdbx_strand_id
1 'polypeptide(L)'
;MKNPTRPARPKSPSGPRATRDARVAGNPDPWDDDAAPVRNTRAARAARAAAALPPVELTPAQKLAQKRERRAAVHAAHEIRIIGGQWRRSLLPVPDVPGLRPTPDRVRETLFNWLGQDLTGWSVLDAFAGTGVLGFEAASRGAATVQMLERETRLVAGLAASKTKLGATAVTITQADAMAWMKRAPAQFDLVLLDPPFDANLFEPALAASLHCVVPQGWIYLEAPAPFDAASLAERGLELYRHSRAGAVHAHLIRKT
;
A
#
# COMPACT_ATOMS: atom_id res chain seq x y z
N MET A 1 28.21 33.20 -10.47
CA MET A 1 28.10 31.85 -9.91
C MET A 1 27.04 31.12 -10.70
N LYS A 2 27.42 30.09 -11.49
CA LYS A 2 26.52 29.39 -12.41
C LYS A 2 25.83 28.26 -11.65
N ASN A 3 24.47 28.28 -11.65
CA ASN A 3 23.64 27.21 -11.10
C ASN A 3 23.86 25.89 -11.88
N PRO A 4 24.03 24.74 -11.22
CA PRO A 4 24.14 23.46 -11.92
C PRO A 4 22.76 23.08 -12.48
N THR A 5 22.71 22.88 -13.78
CA THR A 5 21.56 22.39 -14.55
C THR A 5 21.21 20.96 -14.09
N ARG A 6 19.95 20.78 -13.70
CA ARG A 6 19.31 19.48 -13.40
C ARG A 6 19.41 18.57 -14.64
N PRO A 7 19.83 17.31 -14.53
CA PRO A 7 19.81 16.38 -15.65
C PRO A 7 18.39 16.15 -16.15
N ALA A 8 18.22 16.17 -17.46
CA ALA A 8 16.95 15.97 -18.13
C ALA A 8 16.39 14.56 -17.86
N ARG A 9 15.11 14.48 -17.56
CA ARG A 9 14.32 13.25 -17.38
C ARG A 9 14.44 12.39 -18.65
N PRO A 10 14.69 11.08 -18.57
CA PRO A 10 14.68 10.23 -19.76
C PRO A 10 13.25 10.22 -20.36
N LYS A 11 13.16 10.52 -21.65
CA LYS A 11 11.91 10.44 -22.41
C LYS A 11 11.53 8.98 -22.56
N SER A 12 10.28 8.65 -22.25
CA SER A 12 9.67 7.35 -22.57
C SER A 12 9.82 7.05 -24.07
N PRO A 13 10.19 5.83 -24.48
CA PRO A 13 10.28 5.48 -25.88
C PRO A 13 8.87 5.52 -26.50
N SER A 14 8.72 6.28 -27.58
CA SER A 14 7.56 6.28 -28.45
C SER A 14 7.52 4.95 -29.20
N GLY A 15 6.64 4.03 -28.80
CA GLY A 15 6.35 2.81 -29.53
C GLY A 15 5.50 3.11 -30.77
N PRO A 16 5.61 2.31 -31.85
CA PRO A 16 4.90 2.53 -33.10
C PRO A 16 3.39 2.29 -32.95
N ARG A 17 2.57 3.11 -33.64
CA ARG A 17 1.14 2.92 -33.84
C ARG A 17 0.87 1.52 -34.41
N ALA A 18 0.32 0.62 -33.62
CA ALA A 18 -0.23 -0.65 -34.12
C ALA A 18 -1.70 -0.47 -34.47
N THR A 19 -2.01 -0.93 -35.65
CA THR A 19 -3.34 -1.03 -36.29
C THR A 19 -4.25 -1.95 -35.45
N ARG A 20 -5.57 -1.64 -35.53
CA ARG A 20 -6.72 -2.39 -35.01
C ARG A 20 -6.66 -3.89 -35.34
N ASP A 21 -7.22 -4.68 -34.43
CA ASP A 21 -7.65 -6.07 -34.49
C ASP A 21 -6.65 -7.12 -34.05
N ALA A 22 -6.60 -7.35 -32.72
CA ALA A 22 -6.53 -8.69 -32.15
C ALA A 22 -7.07 -8.61 -30.72
N ARG A 23 -8.24 -9.21 -30.46
CA ARG A 23 -8.73 -9.49 -29.10
C ARG A 23 -7.77 -10.48 -28.45
N VAL A 24 -6.83 -9.98 -27.69
CA VAL A 24 -6.08 -10.80 -26.74
C VAL A 24 -6.97 -10.94 -25.51
N ALA A 25 -7.34 -12.16 -25.18
CA ALA A 25 -8.03 -12.51 -23.96
C ALA A 25 -7.18 -12.00 -22.78
N GLY A 26 -7.65 -10.92 -22.14
CA GLY A 26 -7.00 -10.36 -20.97
C GLY A 26 -7.04 -11.39 -19.84
N ASN A 27 -5.90 -11.53 -19.19
CA ASN A 27 -5.84 -12.24 -17.93
C ASN A 27 -6.84 -11.56 -16.97
N PRO A 28 -7.82 -12.26 -16.37
CA PRO A 28 -8.84 -11.62 -15.55
C PRO A 28 -8.16 -10.90 -14.39
N ASP A 29 -8.61 -9.68 -14.12
CA ASP A 29 -8.21 -8.89 -12.94
C ASP A 29 -8.50 -9.76 -11.70
N PRO A 30 -7.52 -10.05 -10.85
CA PRO A 30 -7.72 -10.90 -9.68
C PRO A 30 -8.73 -10.32 -8.65
N TRP A 31 -9.34 -9.18 -8.94
CA TRP A 31 -10.30 -8.47 -8.10
C TRP A 31 -11.70 -8.35 -8.73
N ASP A 32 -11.97 -8.98 -9.86
CA ASP A 32 -13.29 -8.98 -10.48
C ASP A 32 -14.24 -9.89 -9.66
N ASP A 33 -15.03 -9.27 -8.77
CA ASP A 33 -16.03 -9.92 -7.89
C ASP A 33 -17.40 -10.13 -8.57
N ASP A 34 -17.52 -10.02 -9.90
CA ASP A 34 -18.75 -10.33 -10.64
C ASP A 34 -19.00 -11.83 -10.86
N ALA A 35 -18.43 -12.69 -10.01
CA ALA A 35 -18.88 -14.07 -9.91
C ALA A 35 -20.27 -14.10 -9.25
N ALA A 36 -21.30 -14.44 -10.05
CA ALA A 36 -22.69 -14.57 -9.62
C ALA A 36 -22.81 -15.33 -8.28
N PRO A 37 -23.69 -14.88 -7.35
CA PRO A 37 -23.81 -15.50 -6.05
C PRO A 37 -24.23 -16.98 -6.22
N VAL A 38 -23.38 -17.88 -5.73
CA VAL A 38 -23.72 -19.32 -5.65
C VAL A 38 -25.01 -19.41 -4.83
N ARG A 39 -26.10 -19.77 -5.48
CA ARG A 39 -27.44 -19.93 -4.86
C ARG A 39 -27.31 -20.89 -3.69
N ASN A 40 -27.53 -20.38 -2.49
CA ASN A 40 -27.53 -21.11 -1.22
C ASN A 40 -28.83 -21.92 -1.14
N THR A 41 -28.89 -23.02 -1.92
CA THR A 41 -30.08 -23.88 -1.98
C THR A 41 -30.20 -24.67 -0.69
N ARG A 42 -31.47 -24.97 -0.31
CA ARG A 42 -31.82 -25.82 0.86
C ARG A 42 -31.06 -27.17 0.84
N ALA A 43 -30.73 -27.68 -0.37
CA ALA A 43 -29.93 -28.88 -0.56
C ALA A 43 -28.46 -28.70 -0.12
N ALA A 44 -27.85 -27.56 -0.37
CA ALA A 44 -26.49 -27.26 0.07
C ALA A 44 -26.38 -27.10 1.60
N ARG A 45 -27.44 -26.57 2.25
CA ARG A 45 -27.52 -26.56 3.72
C ARG A 45 -27.74 -27.93 4.33
N ALA A 46 -28.54 -28.81 3.70
CA ALA A 46 -28.74 -30.19 4.17
C ALA A 46 -27.47 -31.04 4.02
N ALA A 47 -26.74 -30.88 2.91
CA ALA A 47 -25.44 -31.57 2.70
C ALA A 47 -24.35 -31.11 3.70
N ARG A 48 -24.32 -29.83 4.10
CA ARG A 48 -23.43 -29.34 5.17
C ARG A 48 -23.82 -29.85 6.56
N ALA A 49 -25.10 -30.02 6.84
CA ALA A 49 -25.58 -30.57 8.13
C ALA A 49 -25.28 -32.08 8.26
N ALA A 50 -25.33 -32.83 7.16
CA ALA A 50 -25.02 -34.28 7.15
C ALA A 50 -23.51 -34.61 7.24
N ALA A 51 -22.64 -33.67 6.96
CA ALA A 51 -21.17 -33.85 6.98
C ALA A 51 -20.50 -33.37 8.28
N ALA A 52 -21.25 -32.96 9.29
CA ALA A 52 -20.70 -32.59 10.59
C ALA A 52 -20.33 -33.85 11.38
N LEU A 53 -19.12 -34.35 11.20
CA LEU A 53 -18.52 -35.31 12.13
C LEU A 53 -18.49 -34.68 13.54
N PRO A 54 -18.73 -35.48 14.60
CA PRO A 54 -18.64 -34.98 15.97
C PRO A 54 -17.25 -34.34 16.20
N PRO A 55 -17.17 -33.28 17.01
CA PRO A 55 -15.89 -32.62 17.27
C PRO A 55 -14.90 -33.66 17.83
N VAL A 56 -13.81 -33.88 17.08
CA VAL A 56 -12.73 -34.76 17.54
C VAL A 56 -12.08 -34.11 18.75
N GLU A 57 -12.20 -34.72 19.92
CA GLU A 57 -11.47 -34.25 21.11
C GLU A 57 -9.96 -34.40 20.88
N LEU A 58 -9.29 -33.27 20.82
CA LEU A 58 -7.85 -33.24 20.63
C LEU A 58 -7.13 -33.81 21.88
N THR A 59 -6.18 -34.68 21.65
CA THR A 59 -5.29 -35.17 22.72
C THR A 59 -4.49 -34.02 23.36
N PRO A 60 -3.97 -34.19 24.58
CA PRO A 60 -3.11 -33.18 25.20
C PRO A 60 -1.93 -32.75 24.33
N ALA A 61 -1.34 -33.67 23.58
CA ALA A 61 -0.25 -33.39 22.63
C ALA A 61 -0.73 -32.53 21.46
N GLN A 62 -1.89 -32.81 20.89
CA GLN A 62 -2.50 -32.02 19.80
C GLN A 62 -2.92 -30.63 20.29
N LYS A 63 -3.47 -30.49 21.52
CA LYS A 63 -3.76 -29.19 22.13
C LYS A 63 -2.48 -28.37 22.31
N LEU A 64 -1.40 -29.00 22.71
CA LEU A 64 -0.09 -28.34 22.86
C LEU A 64 0.51 -27.93 21.52
N ALA A 65 0.41 -28.78 20.49
CA ALA A 65 0.81 -28.47 19.12
C ALA A 65 0.00 -27.30 18.55
N GLN A 66 -1.32 -27.32 18.67
CA GLN A 66 -2.20 -26.23 18.27
C GLN A 66 -1.91 -24.93 19.01
N LYS A 67 -1.58 -25.00 20.32
CA LYS A 67 -1.15 -23.82 21.10
C LYS A 67 0.20 -23.28 20.62
N ARG A 68 1.13 -24.16 20.22
CA ARG A 68 2.41 -23.76 19.61
C ARG A 68 2.21 -23.15 18.23
N GLU A 69 1.37 -23.73 17.38
CA GLU A 69 1.01 -23.18 16.06
C GLU A 69 0.29 -21.83 16.18
N ARG A 70 -0.66 -21.69 17.11
CA ARG A 70 -1.30 -20.39 17.38
C ARG A 70 -0.29 -19.36 17.91
N ARG A 71 0.65 -19.75 18.79
CA ARG A 71 1.73 -18.84 19.22
C ARG A 71 2.67 -18.49 18.09
N ALA A 72 3.04 -19.44 17.25
CA ALA A 72 3.85 -19.19 16.04
C ALA A 72 3.11 -18.31 15.04
N ALA A 73 1.81 -18.53 14.82
CA ALA A 73 0.97 -17.67 13.98
C ALA A 73 0.82 -16.25 14.55
N VAL A 74 0.69 -16.10 15.88
CA VAL A 74 0.69 -14.80 16.56
C VAL A 74 2.05 -14.12 16.46
N HIS A 75 3.16 -14.85 16.55
CA HIS A 75 4.49 -14.28 16.30
C HIS A 75 4.73 -13.95 14.83
N ALA A 76 4.23 -14.75 13.88
CA ALA A 76 4.27 -14.44 12.44
C ALA A 76 3.40 -13.22 12.09
N ALA A 77 2.35 -12.94 12.88
CA ALA A 77 1.54 -11.73 12.75
C ALA A 77 2.26 -10.44 13.22
N HIS A 78 3.46 -10.55 13.81
CA HIS A 78 4.26 -9.42 14.26
C HIS A 78 5.39 -9.04 13.30
N GLU A 79 5.42 -9.61 12.12
CA GLU A 79 6.39 -9.26 11.09
C GLU A 79 5.73 -9.14 9.72
N ILE A 80 6.13 -8.13 8.97
CA ILE A 80 5.70 -7.92 7.59
C ILE A 80 6.90 -7.97 6.66
N ARG A 81 6.75 -8.64 5.53
CA ARG A 81 7.83 -8.85 4.58
C ARG A 81 7.86 -7.78 3.50
N ILE A 82 9.06 -7.29 3.15
CA ILE A 82 9.30 -6.51 1.93
C ILE A 82 9.23 -7.45 0.72
N ILE A 83 8.43 -7.08 -0.29
CA ILE A 83 8.09 -7.95 -1.41
C ILE A 83 9.08 -7.81 -2.57
N GLY A 84 9.57 -6.60 -2.83
CA GLY A 84 10.40 -6.32 -4.00
C GLY A 84 11.64 -5.48 -3.72
N GLY A 85 12.44 -5.26 -4.76
CA GLY A 85 13.64 -4.43 -4.71
C GLY A 85 14.80 -5.06 -3.94
N GLN A 86 15.74 -4.21 -3.51
CA GLN A 86 17.01 -4.64 -2.89
C GLN A 86 16.84 -5.36 -1.55
N TRP A 87 15.78 -5.04 -0.79
CA TRP A 87 15.51 -5.68 0.52
C TRP A 87 14.43 -6.75 0.45
N ARG A 88 14.19 -7.31 -0.72
CA ARG A 88 13.20 -8.38 -0.90
C ARG A 88 13.38 -9.48 0.13
N ARG A 89 12.27 -9.94 0.75
CA ARG A 89 12.18 -10.93 1.82
C ARG A 89 12.69 -10.47 3.18
N SER A 90 13.17 -9.26 3.34
CA SER A 90 13.47 -8.70 4.66
C SER A 90 12.19 -8.52 5.46
N LEU A 91 12.28 -8.79 6.77
CA LEU A 91 11.16 -8.70 7.70
C LEU A 91 11.24 -7.40 8.50
N LEU A 92 10.13 -6.68 8.53
CA LEU A 92 9.92 -5.51 9.38
C LEU A 92 9.06 -5.90 10.58
N PRO A 93 9.43 -5.50 11.80
CA PRO A 93 8.60 -5.75 12.97
C PRO A 93 7.31 -4.92 12.88
N VAL A 94 6.19 -5.53 13.27
CA VAL A 94 4.91 -4.86 13.45
C VAL A 94 4.71 -4.65 14.95
N PRO A 95 4.82 -3.43 15.47
CA PRO A 95 4.57 -3.13 16.88
C PRO A 95 3.12 -3.46 17.27
N ASP A 96 2.92 -3.96 18.47
CA ASP A 96 1.59 -4.14 19.04
C ASP A 96 1.03 -2.78 19.48
N VAL A 97 0.40 -2.09 18.53
CA VAL A 97 -0.26 -0.80 18.73
C VAL A 97 -1.73 -0.94 18.29
N PRO A 98 -2.68 -0.61 19.16
CA PRO A 98 -4.10 -0.69 18.84
C PRO A 98 -4.45 0.05 17.54
N GLY A 99 -5.18 -0.61 16.65
CA GLY A 99 -5.58 -0.04 15.37
C GLY A 99 -4.54 -0.10 14.24
N LEU A 100 -3.30 -0.49 14.53
CA LEU A 100 -2.28 -0.66 13.50
C LEU A 100 -2.59 -1.92 12.68
N ARG A 101 -2.90 -1.74 11.40
CA ARG A 101 -3.08 -2.80 10.41
C ARG A 101 -2.10 -2.58 9.27
N PRO A 102 -1.08 -3.44 9.13
CA PRO A 102 -0.18 -3.33 7.98
C PRO A 102 -0.93 -3.62 6.67
N THR A 103 -0.64 -2.84 5.65
CA THR A 103 -1.14 -3.05 4.29
C THR A 103 -0.78 -4.47 3.82
N PRO A 104 -1.76 -5.31 3.42
CA PRO A 104 -1.52 -6.69 3.00
C PRO A 104 -0.55 -6.79 1.82
N ASP A 105 0.21 -7.90 1.75
CA ASP A 105 1.19 -8.17 0.69
C ASP A 105 0.58 -7.97 -0.70
N ARG A 106 -0.62 -8.51 -0.95
CA ARG A 106 -1.31 -8.42 -2.24
C ARG A 106 -1.64 -6.98 -2.65
N VAL A 107 -2.04 -6.14 -1.71
CA VAL A 107 -2.35 -4.72 -1.98
C VAL A 107 -1.07 -3.99 -2.39
N ARG A 108 0.04 -4.26 -1.69
CA ARG A 108 1.36 -3.69 -2.01
C ARG A 108 1.89 -4.17 -3.36
N GLU A 109 1.73 -5.47 -3.68
CA GLU A 109 2.07 -6.02 -5.01
C GLU A 109 1.29 -5.29 -6.11
N THR A 110 -0.02 -5.10 -5.92
CA THR A 110 -0.87 -4.39 -6.86
C THR A 110 -0.40 -2.95 -7.06
N LEU A 111 -0.16 -2.21 -5.97
CA LEU A 111 0.34 -0.83 -6.04
C LEU A 111 1.62 -0.73 -6.87
N PHE A 112 2.63 -1.53 -6.53
CA PHE A 112 3.93 -1.44 -7.21
C PHE A 112 3.91 -2.01 -8.64
N ASN A 113 2.98 -2.93 -8.96
CA ASN A 113 2.70 -3.32 -10.34
C ASN A 113 2.13 -2.14 -11.16
N TRP A 114 1.22 -1.37 -10.58
CA TRP A 114 0.66 -0.18 -11.24
C TRP A 114 1.72 0.91 -11.48
N LEU A 115 2.67 1.06 -10.55
CA LEU A 115 3.76 2.05 -10.62
C LEU A 115 4.94 1.59 -11.51
N GLY A 116 4.98 0.32 -11.95
CA GLY A 116 6.04 -0.20 -12.83
C GLY A 116 7.26 -0.79 -12.12
N GLN A 117 7.16 -1.10 -10.81
CA GLN A 117 8.16 -1.79 -9.97
C GLN A 117 9.49 -1.03 -9.73
N ASP A 118 9.93 -0.17 -10.62
CA ASP A 118 11.17 0.61 -10.52
C ASP A 118 10.84 2.08 -10.20
N LEU A 119 11.30 2.54 -9.05
CA LEU A 119 11.13 3.92 -8.57
C LEU A 119 12.47 4.67 -8.57
N THR A 120 13.45 4.23 -9.36
CA THR A 120 14.76 4.87 -9.41
C THR A 120 14.66 6.37 -9.72
N GLY A 121 15.24 7.17 -8.84
CA GLY A 121 15.22 8.63 -8.95
C GLY A 121 13.97 9.32 -8.42
N TRP A 122 12.96 8.58 -7.94
CA TRP A 122 11.74 9.17 -7.41
C TRP A 122 11.93 9.72 -5.99
N SER A 123 11.23 10.80 -5.71
CA SER A 123 11.03 11.35 -4.36
C SER A 123 9.66 10.91 -3.86
N VAL A 124 9.60 10.24 -2.70
CA VAL A 124 8.38 9.62 -2.17
C VAL A 124 8.05 10.19 -0.80
N LEU A 125 6.78 10.52 -0.57
CA LEU A 125 6.23 10.82 0.74
C LEU A 125 5.33 9.66 1.20
N ASP A 126 5.64 9.06 2.35
CA ASP A 126 4.75 8.17 3.08
C ASP A 126 4.17 8.95 4.26
N ALA A 127 2.95 9.49 4.06
CA ALA A 127 2.38 10.48 4.96
C ALA A 127 1.80 9.87 6.26
N PHE A 128 1.48 8.58 6.25
CA PHE A 128 0.93 7.84 7.39
C PHE A 128 1.70 6.53 7.55
N ALA A 129 2.99 6.63 7.89
CA ALA A 129 3.92 5.53 7.70
C ALA A 129 3.60 4.26 8.51
N GLY A 130 3.05 4.37 9.71
CA GLY A 130 2.73 3.22 10.53
C GLY A 130 3.93 2.29 10.73
N THR A 131 3.87 1.08 10.16
CA THR A 131 5.01 0.14 10.13
C THR A 131 6.12 0.55 9.17
N GLY A 132 5.87 1.50 8.28
CA GLY A 132 6.77 1.95 7.23
C GLY A 132 6.83 1.05 6.00
N VAL A 133 5.97 0.04 5.92
CA VAL A 133 6.10 -0.97 4.87
C VAL A 133 6.00 -0.38 3.47
N LEU A 134 5.11 0.60 3.22
CA LEU A 134 4.96 1.23 1.90
C LEU A 134 6.20 2.07 1.55
N GLY A 135 6.68 2.88 2.47
CA GLY A 135 7.87 3.70 2.25
C GLY A 135 9.15 2.87 2.13
N PHE A 136 9.32 1.80 2.93
CA PHE A 136 10.46 0.89 2.77
C PHE A 136 10.38 0.09 1.46
N GLU A 137 9.19 -0.29 1.00
CA GLU A 137 9.01 -0.88 -0.34
C GLU A 137 9.44 0.08 -1.45
N ALA A 138 9.04 1.35 -1.35
CA ALA A 138 9.45 2.38 -2.32
C ALA A 138 10.98 2.56 -2.33
N ALA A 139 11.59 2.68 -1.14
CA ALA A 139 13.06 2.76 -1.02
C ALA A 139 13.76 1.50 -1.53
N SER A 140 13.21 0.32 -1.26
CA SER A 140 13.72 -0.96 -1.75
C SER A 140 13.72 -1.05 -3.28
N ARG A 141 12.80 -0.35 -3.94
CA ARG A 141 12.66 -0.27 -5.41
C ARG A 141 13.43 0.91 -6.03
N GLY A 142 14.35 1.51 -5.28
CA GLY A 142 15.29 2.49 -5.81
C GLY A 142 14.84 3.94 -5.70
N ALA A 143 13.80 4.27 -4.93
CA ALA A 143 13.45 5.67 -4.68
C ALA A 143 14.67 6.43 -4.13
N ALA A 144 14.96 7.59 -4.72
CA ALA A 144 16.11 8.40 -4.37
C ALA A 144 15.97 9.02 -2.97
N THR A 145 14.76 9.40 -2.62
CA THR A 145 14.42 9.91 -1.28
C THR A 145 13.05 9.41 -0.86
N VAL A 146 12.92 9.01 0.40
CA VAL A 146 11.64 8.64 1.02
C VAL A 146 11.50 9.39 2.32
N GLN A 147 10.51 10.29 2.38
CA GLN A 147 10.11 10.96 3.61
C GLN A 147 8.96 10.17 4.24
N MET A 148 9.14 9.71 5.47
CA MET A 148 8.11 9.04 6.26
C MET A 148 7.64 9.95 7.38
N LEU A 149 6.33 10.09 7.54
CA LEU A 149 5.72 10.82 8.64
C LEU A 149 4.95 9.86 9.55
N GLU A 150 5.18 9.96 10.84
CA GLU A 150 4.46 9.18 11.84
C GLU A 150 4.33 10.01 13.12
N ARG A 151 3.15 10.00 13.74
CA ARG A 151 2.90 10.77 14.96
C ARG A 151 3.18 9.99 16.24
N GLU A 152 3.02 8.66 16.20
CA GLU A 152 3.13 7.79 17.37
C GLU A 152 4.60 7.47 17.66
N THR A 153 5.07 7.87 18.84
CA THR A 153 6.49 7.73 19.25
C THR A 153 7.01 6.30 19.17
N ARG A 154 6.17 5.30 19.52
CA ARG A 154 6.55 3.88 19.45
C ARG A 154 6.78 3.42 18.02
N LEU A 155 5.93 3.88 17.09
CA LEU A 155 6.07 3.57 15.67
C LEU A 155 7.31 4.26 15.09
N VAL A 156 7.56 5.51 15.42
CA VAL A 156 8.79 6.22 15.03
C VAL A 156 10.06 5.47 15.47
N ALA A 157 10.08 4.96 16.70
CA ALA A 157 11.20 4.15 17.18
C ALA A 157 11.35 2.85 16.37
N GLY A 158 10.24 2.18 16.03
CA GLY A 158 10.22 0.98 15.18
C GLY A 158 10.72 1.26 13.76
N LEU A 159 10.30 2.38 13.17
CA LEU A 159 10.78 2.85 11.87
C LEU A 159 12.29 3.11 11.88
N ALA A 160 12.81 3.78 12.92
CA ALA A 160 14.23 4.04 13.07
C ALA A 160 15.06 2.75 13.19
N ALA A 161 14.58 1.77 13.96
CA ALA A 161 15.22 0.46 14.06
C ALA A 161 15.22 -0.28 12.70
N SER A 162 14.10 -0.26 11.98
CA SER A 162 13.96 -0.86 10.64
C SER A 162 14.89 -0.18 9.63
N LYS A 163 14.95 1.15 9.63
CA LYS A 163 15.89 1.94 8.81
C LYS A 163 17.33 1.51 9.04
N THR A 164 17.74 1.39 10.30
CA THR A 164 19.10 0.97 10.68
C THR A 164 19.37 -0.47 10.22
N LYS A 165 18.44 -1.40 10.49
CA LYS A 165 18.55 -2.82 10.10
C LYS A 165 18.72 -2.99 8.59
N LEU A 166 18.00 -2.20 7.79
CA LEU A 166 18.05 -2.27 6.33
C LEU A 166 19.19 -1.45 5.71
N GLY A 167 19.88 -0.60 6.46
CA GLY A 167 20.81 0.38 5.91
C GLY A 167 20.10 1.38 4.98
N ALA A 168 18.84 1.75 5.26
CA ALA A 168 17.98 2.52 4.38
C ALA A 168 18.36 4.02 4.39
N THR A 169 19.47 4.38 3.75
CA THR A 169 20.01 5.76 3.73
C THR A 169 19.09 6.75 3.03
N ALA A 170 18.34 6.31 2.03
CA ALA A 170 17.36 7.12 1.30
C ALA A 170 16.13 7.52 2.14
N VAL A 171 15.90 6.87 3.30
CA VAL A 171 14.72 7.09 4.13
C VAL A 171 14.99 8.15 5.19
N THR A 172 14.13 9.15 5.29
CA THR A 172 14.06 10.11 6.39
C THR A 172 12.75 9.90 7.16
N ILE A 173 12.84 9.84 8.49
CA ILE A 173 11.69 9.64 9.38
C ILE A 173 11.49 10.91 10.19
N THR A 174 10.28 11.46 10.16
CA THR A 174 9.92 12.64 10.93
C THR A 174 8.72 12.33 11.82
N GLN A 175 8.86 12.56 13.11
CA GLN A 175 7.73 12.49 14.03
C GLN A 175 6.87 13.74 13.84
N ALA A 176 5.72 13.60 13.18
CA ALA A 176 4.85 14.72 12.86
C ALA A 176 3.40 14.29 12.64
N ASP A 177 2.48 15.22 12.80
CA ASP A 177 1.14 15.10 12.25
C ASP A 177 1.19 15.32 10.73
N ALA A 178 0.74 14.33 9.97
CA ALA A 178 0.80 14.34 8.51
C ALA A 178 0.06 15.52 7.89
N MET A 179 -1.12 15.84 8.41
CA MET A 179 -1.96 16.93 7.88
C MET A 179 -1.32 18.30 8.10
N ALA A 180 -0.76 18.53 9.28
CA ALA A 180 -0.06 19.76 9.59
C ALA A 180 1.25 19.90 8.80
N TRP A 181 1.94 18.78 8.57
CA TRP A 181 3.19 18.75 7.83
C TRP A 181 2.97 19.02 6.33
N MET A 182 2.03 18.30 5.68
CA MET A 182 1.73 18.46 4.26
C MET A 182 1.31 19.89 3.89
N LYS A 183 0.56 20.57 4.77
CA LYS A 183 0.17 22.00 4.56
C LYS A 183 1.35 22.95 4.50
N ARG A 184 2.52 22.58 5.03
CA ARG A 184 3.72 23.43 5.13
C ARG A 184 4.91 22.86 4.37
N ALA A 185 4.71 21.74 3.69
CA ALA A 185 5.79 20.98 3.07
C ALA A 185 6.51 21.85 2.03
N PRO A 186 7.85 22.04 2.16
CA PRO A 186 8.63 22.78 1.17
C PRO A 186 9.00 21.95 -0.04
N ALA A 187 8.84 20.60 0.06
CA ALA A 187 9.28 19.63 -0.92
C ALA A 187 8.11 19.14 -1.76
N GLN A 188 8.41 18.74 -3.00
CA GLN A 188 7.45 18.12 -3.91
C GLN A 188 7.92 16.71 -4.24
N PHE A 189 6.95 15.78 -4.30
CA PHE A 189 7.18 14.35 -4.44
C PHE A 189 6.63 13.82 -5.76
N ASP A 190 7.32 12.85 -6.35
CA ASP A 190 6.82 12.09 -7.50
C ASP A 190 5.70 11.14 -7.10
N LEU A 191 5.70 10.65 -5.85
CA LEU A 191 4.66 9.79 -5.28
C LEU A 191 4.35 10.21 -3.84
N VAL A 192 3.05 10.34 -3.53
CA VAL A 192 2.54 10.51 -2.17
C VAL A 192 1.68 9.30 -1.82
N LEU A 193 2.03 8.62 -0.72
CA LEU A 193 1.33 7.46 -0.17
C LEU A 193 0.43 7.92 0.99
N LEU A 194 -0.86 7.65 0.89
CA LEU A 194 -1.89 8.03 1.85
C LEU A 194 -2.62 6.78 2.33
N ASP A 195 -2.35 6.34 3.55
CA ASP A 195 -3.08 5.29 4.26
C ASP A 195 -3.52 5.81 5.64
N PRO A 196 -4.43 6.81 5.67
CA PRO A 196 -4.88 7.41 6.91
C PRO A 196 -5.72 6.44 7.75
N PRO A 197 -5.75 6.58 9.10
CA PRO A 197 -6.61 5.76 9.96
C PRO A 197 -8.08 5.84 9.54
N PHE A 198 -8.75 4.69 9.44
CA PHE A 198 -10.11 4.56 8.90
C PHE A 198 -11.19 5.26 9.74
N ASP A 199 -10.98 5.42 11.03
CA ASP A 199 -11.87 6.07 11.99
C ASP A 199 -11.71 7.60 12.06
N ALA A 200 -10.68 8.15 11.41
CA ALA A 200 -10.32 9.57 11.54
C ALA A 200 -10.99 10.51 10.53
N ASN A 201 -11.77 9.99 9.57
CA ASN A 201 -12.40 10.80 8.49
C ASN A 201 -11.41 11.69 7.73
N LEU A 202 -10.16 11.21 7.52
CA LEU A 202 -9.07 12.01 6.96
C LEU A 202 -8.87 11.83 5.45
N PHE A 203 -9.66 10.99 4.76
CA PHE A 203 -9.41 10.60 3.37
C PHE A 203 -9.45 11.80 2.42
N GLU A 204 -10.56 12.55 2.41
CA GLU A 204 -10.71 13.76 1.59
C GLU A 204 -9.74 14.89 2.01
N PRO A 205 -9.60 15.21 3.31
CA PRO A 205 -8.61 16.18 3.76
C PRO A 205 -7.16 15.80 3.39
N ALA A 206 -6.79 14.51 3.49
CA ALA A 206 -5.45 14.04 3.14
C ALA A 206 -5.18 14.14 1.63
N LEU A 207 -6.16 13.75 0.81
CA LEU A 207 -6.09 13.94 -0.64
C LEU A 207 -5.89 15.42 -0.98
N ALA A 208 -6.70 16.32 -0.42
CA ALA A 208 -6.58 17.76 -0.65
C ALA A 208 -5.22 18.32 -0.21
N ALA A 209 -4.70 17.90 0.96
CA ALA A 209 -3.39 18.32 1.44
C ALA A 209 -2.24 17.81 0.57
N SER A 210 -2.36 16.60 0.01
CA SER A 210 -1.33 16.00 -0.83
C SER A 210 -1.12 16.73 -2.16
N LEU A 211 -2.12 17.47 -2.65
CA LEU A 211 -2.00 18.23 -3.91
C LEU A 211 -0.87 19.28 -3.88
N HIS A 212 -0.54 19.80 -2.70
CA HIS A 212 0.59 20.73 -2.54
C HIS A 212 1.94 20.01 -2.54
N CYS A 213 1.95 18.73 -2.17
CA CYS A 213 3.17 17.94 -2.01
C CYS A 213 3.58 17.22 -3.28
N VAL A 214 2.63 16.88 -4.16
CA VAL A 214 2.88 16.11 -5.38
C VAL A 214 3.21 17.01 -6.56
N VAL A 215 4.22 16.63 -7.35
CA VAL A 215 4.60 17.34 -8.59
C VAL A 215 3.51 17.22 -9.66
N PRO A 216 3.44 18.14 -10.66
CA PRO A 216 2.63 17.94 -11.85
C PRO A 216 2.97 16.59 -12.50
N GLN A 217 1.96 15.84 -12.94
CA GLN A 217 2.09 14.49 -13.47
C GLN A 217 2.62 13.44 -12.47
N GLY A 218 2.71 13.79 -11.18
CA GLY A 218 3.05 12.87 -10.10
C GLY A 218 1.86 12.01 -9.66
N TRP A 219 2.11 11.11 -8.72
CA TRP A 219 1.18 10.08 -8.29
C TRP A 219 0.75 10.26 -6.84
N ILE A 220 -0.50 9.95 -6.57
CA ILE A 220 -1.06 9.82 -5.23
C ILE A 220 -1.65 8.42 -5.13
N TYR A 221 -1.19 7.65 -4.16
CA TYR A 221 -1.83 6.41 -3.74
C TYR A 221 -2.67 6.68 -2.52
N LEU A 222 -3.93 6.24 -2.52
CA LEU A 222 -4.86 6.46 -1.42
C LEU A 222 -5.62 5.17 -1.10
N GLU A 223 -5.55 4.72 0.16
CA GLU A 223 -6.44 3.71 0.72
C GLU A 223 -7.64 4.39 1.40
N ALA A 224 -8.87 3.92 1.12
CA ALA A 224 -10.12 4.48 1.64
C ALA A 224 -11.18 3.41 1.84
N PRO A 225 -12.22 3.63 2.68
CA PRO A 225 -13.32 2.68 2.90
C PRO A 225 -14.35 2.66 1.76
N ALA A 226 -14.30 3.63 0.85
CA ALA A 226 -15.22 3.77 -0.28
C ALA A 226 -14.46 4.22 -1.54
N PRO A 227 -14.97 3.94 -2.74
CA PRO A 227 -14.38 4.41 -3.97
C PRO A 227 -14.52 5.93 -4.10
N PHE A 228 -13.50 6.58 -4.67
CA PHE A 228 -13.58 7.96 -5.09
C PHE A 228 -14.20 8.07 -6.48
N ASP A 229 -15.09 9.04 -6.65
CA ASP A 229 -15.72 9.32 -7.94
C ASP A 229 -14.75 9.99 -8.91
N ALA A 230 -14.62 9.43 -10.12
CA ALA A 230 -13.68 9.92 -11.12
C ALA A 230 -14.02 11.33 -11.62
N ALA A 231 -15.31 11.69 -11.71
CA ALA A 231 -15.73 13.04 -12.13
C ALA A 231 -15.33 14.08 -11.09
N SER A 232 -15.58 13.79 -9.81
CA SER A 232 -15.19 14.64 -8.68
C SER A 232 -13.67 14.83 -8.58
N LEU A 233 -12.88 13.80 -8.92
CA LEU A 233 -11.42 13.91 -8.99
C LEU A 233 -10.99 14.80 -10.17
N ALA A 234 -11.62 14.66 -11.35
CA ALA A 234 -11.29 15.44 -12.54
C ALA A 234 -11.50 16.95 -12.32
N GLU A 235 -12.54 17.36 -11.59
CA GLU A 235 -12.79 18.76 -11.22
C GLU A 235 -11.65 19.38 -10.40
N ARG A 236 -10.82 18.55 -9.78
CA ARG A 236 -9.65 18.97 -8.96
C ARG A 236 -8.32 18.85 -9.71
N GLY A 237 -8.34 18.59 -11.02
CA GLY A 237 -7.13 18.33 -11.80
C GLY A 237 -6.47 16.99 -11.46
N LEU A 238 -7.27 15.97 -11.16
CA LEU A 238 -6.84 14.62 -10.81
C LEU A 238 -7.47 13.60 -11.74
N GLU A 239 -6.69 12.62 -12.17
CA GLU A 239 -7.13 11.49 -12.98
C GLU A 239 -7.12 10.22 -12.11
N LEU A 240 -8.25 9.53 -11.98
CA LEU A 240 -8.27 8.18 -11.40
C LEU A 240 -7.65 7.19 -12.40
N TYR A 241 -6.38 6.87 -12.20
CA TYR A 241 -5.62 6.01 -13.11
C TYR A 241 -5.92 4.53 -12.91
N ARG A 242 -6.00 4.08 -11.65
CA ARG A 242 -6.34 2.70 -11.27
C ARG A 242 -7.13 2.69 -9.98
N HIS A 243 -8.00 1.72 -9.86
CA HIS A 243 -8.75 1.43 -8.64
C HIS A 243 -8.86 -0.08 -8.46
N SER A 244 -8.77 -0.55 -7.22
CA SER A 244 -9.08 -1.93 -6.87
C SER A 244 -9.68 -1.99 -5.48
N ARG A 245 -10.36 -3.12 -5.18
CA ARG A 245 -10.95 -3.37 -3.86
C ARG A 245 -10.35 -4.62 -3.23
N ALA A 246 -9.99 -4.52 -1.96
CA ALA A 246 -9.52 -5.63 -1.15
C ALA A 246 -10.30 -5.68 0.17
N GLY A 247 -11.32 -6.52 0.24
CA GLY A 247 -12.21 -6.57 1.39
C GLY A 247 -12.97 -5.25 1.58
N ALA A 248 -12.72 -4.56 2.69
CA ALA A 248 -13.32 -3.24 3.00
C ALA A 248 -12.47 -2.05 2.52
N VAL A 249 -11.32 -2.31 1.89
CA VAL A 249 -10.38 -1.27 1.47
C VAL A 249 -10.48 -1.04 -0.03
N HIS A 250 -10.60 0.21 -0.44
CA HIS A 250 -10.49 0.67 -1.82
C HIS A 250 -9.14 1.35 -2.00
N ALA A 251 -8.32 0.77 -2.86
CA ALA A 251 -7.01 1.30 -3.25
C ALA A 251 -7.13 2.09 -4.53
N HIS A 252 -6.63 3.32 -4.53
CA HIS A 252 -6.69 4.24 -5.67
C HIS A 252 -5.29 4.67 -6.05
N LEU A 253 -4.96 4.61 -7.33
CA LEU A 253 -3.79 5.29 -7.89
C LEU A 253 -4.30 6.45 -8.72
N ILE A 254 -3.97 7.66 -8.29
CA ILE A 254 -4.46 8.92 -8.82
C ILE A 254 -3.28 9.68 -9.41
N ARG A 255 -3.45 10.26 -10.58
CA ARG A 255 -2.45 11.10 -11.24
C ARG A 255 -2.85 12.56 -11.13
N LYS A 256 -1.91 13.43 -10.77
CA LYS A 256 -2.10 14.87 -10.87
C LYS A 256 -1.88 15.30 -12.32
N THR A 257 -2.88 15.92 -12.95
CA THR A 257 -2.84 16.40 -14.33
C THR A 257 -2.20 17.77 -14.48
#